data_0410b09631a3943857846cc6f58655ce
#
_entry.id   0410b09631a3943857846cc6f58655ce
#
_cell.length_a   1.000
_cell.length_b   1.000
_cell.length_c   1.000
_cell.angle_alpha   90.00
_cell.angle_beta   90.00
_cell.angle_gamma   90.00
#
_symmetry.space_group_name_H-M   'P 1'
#
loop_
_entity.id
_entity.type
_entity.pdbx_description
1 polymer ?
#
loop_
_entity_poly.entity_id
_entity_poly.type
_entity_poly.pdbx_seq_one_letter_code
_entity_poly.pdbx_strand_id
1 'polypeptide(L)'
;MQYHLNGFLSGDPSIALAGPDAGTVCDDVDVLIVGCGPAGLTLATQLAAFPEITTMLTDLKPGLLEVGQADGLACRSVEMFESFGFAEKVLKEAYWVNEVGFWRPDDGGAGLIRADRIADVEYDLSEMPHVILNQARLHDFFLEAMGNAPSRLKPTYNRELISVKRTENSDHPVTAVFSRLDDVGGTQTIRAKYVVGCDGARSAVRRSLGYKLKGEAARQLWGVMDVLAVTDFPDIRLKAAIQSAELGSVLIIPREGGYMVRMYIELDALHGSERATDRNVTSDLLIDRASKILAPFILDVKEVAWWSAYEIGQRLCDSFDDVGEAERGQLVPRIFIAGDACHTHSPKAGQGMNVSMADTFNIGWKLAAVLRGQARPMLLDTYTQERQAKAKELIEFDKDMARLFSAKPKDAAEAAQFQTYFKKHGRYTAGVETRYKPSILTGPGTHQALAKGYQTGMRFHSAPVIRLGDAKPMHLGHVMKADGRWRLIAFAAQGDMGRSGGEIANLCGFLSDDLIADFTPKGGDIDSLFDLRAVFQMAHADMALESLPALLLPRKGKYGLIDYEKAFCPDLAQGPDIFDHRGIDRNQGALVIVRPDQYVAEVLPLDGFAQMRTYFDGILCRFYDPSKIFQVVRP
;
A
#
# COMPACT_ATOMS: atom_id res chain seq x y z
N MET A 1 7.02 27.35 12.09
CA MET A 1 6.16 27.39 13.29
C MET A 1 5.19 26.25 13.22
N GLN A 2 4.92 25.61 14.35
CA GLN A 2 4.05 24.45 14.43
C GLN A 2 2.90 24.76 15.41
N TYR A 3 1.67 24.35 15.06
CA TYR A 3 0.53 24.39 15.96
C TYR A 3 0.25 23.01 16.51
N HIS A 4 -0.12 22.95 17.78
CA HIS A 4 -0.49 21.71 18.45
C HIS A 4 -1.80 21.88 19.23
N LEU A 5 -2.65 20.86 19.25
CA LEU A 5 -3.96 20.88 19.93
C LEU A 5 -3.85 21.23 21.44
N ASN A 6 -2.75 20.88 22.06
CA ASN A 6 -2.47 21.11 23.47
C ASN A 6 -1.57 22.31 23.74
N GLY A 7 -1.38 23.18 22.75
CA GLY A 7 -0.60 24.42 22.86
C GLY A 7 0.35 24.61 21.69
N PHE A 8 0.90 25.82 21.62
CA PHE A 8 1.86 26.16 20.58
C PHE A 8 3.19 25.43 20.81
N LEU A 9 3.73 24.84 19.74
CA LEU A 9 5.07 24.29 19.67
C LEU A 9 5.83 24.93 18.51
N SER A 10 7.09 25.29 18.74
CA SER A 10 7.99 25.71 17.68
C SER A 10 8.64 24.51 17.00
N GLY A 11 8.94 24.61 15.72
CA GLY A 11 9.67 23.59 14.98
C GLY A 11 9.00 23.14 13.70
N ASP A 12 9.41 21.99 13.19
CA ASP A 12 8.89 21.36 11.99
C ASP A 12 7.56 20.65 12.29
N PRO A 13 6.45 21.00 11.61
CA PRO A 13 5.15 20.38 11.83
C PRO A 13 5.09 18.88 11.44
N SER A 14 6.03 18.39 10.63
CA SER A 14 6.12 16.98 10.28
C SER A 14 6.64 16.11 11.43
N ILE A 15 7.24 16.72 12.47
CA ILE A 15 7.76 16.01 13.65
C ILE A 15 6.68 15.97 14.73
N ALA A 16 6.07 14.82 14.93
CA ALA A 16 5.06 14.61 15.97
C ALA A 16 5.67 14.72 17.38
N LEU A 17 4.85 14.95 18.40
CA LEU A 17 5.27 14.83 19.78
C LEU A 17 5.74 13.40 20.07
N ALA A 18 6.91 13.28 20.70
CA ALA A 18 7.42 11.98 21.12
C ALA A 18 6.56 11.39 22.25
N GLY A 19 6.28 10.10 22.18
CA GLY A 19 5.71 9.35 23.30
C GLY A 19 6.72 9.19 24.45
N PRO A 20 6.27 8.73 25.63
CA PRO A 20 7.11 8.64 26.82
C PRO A 20 8.33 7.72 26.64
N ASP A 21 8.17 6.62 25.89
CA ASP A 21 9.20 5.61 25.67
C ASP A 21 9.81 5.68 24.26
N ALA A 22 9.71 6.83 23.58
CA ALA A 22 10.14 7.03 22.22
C ALA A 22 11.64 6.69 22.02
N GLY A 23 11.90 5.84 21.03
CA GLY A 23 13.26 5.41 20.69
C GLY A 23 13.87 4.36 21.63
N THR A 24 13.13 3.87 22.62
CA THR A 24 13.58 2.80 23.52
C THR A 24 13.65 1.47 22.76
N VAL A 25 14.75 0.75 22.93
CA VAL A 25 14.93 -0.61 22.43
C VAL A 25 14.88 -1.57 23.61
N CYS A 26 13.99 -2.55 23.55
CA CYS A 26 13.87 -3.60 24.55
C CYS A 26 13.74 -4.98 23.88
N ASP A 27 14.05 -6.04 24.62
CA ASP A 27 13.99 -7.42 24.12
C ASP A 27 12.57 -8.03 24.24
N ASP A 28 11.66 -7.35 24.96
CA ASP A 28 10.25 -7.69 25.05
C ASP A 28 9.44 -6.63 24.30
N VAL A 29 8.78 -7.02 23.21
CA VAL A 29 8.07 -6.11 22.32
C VAL A 29 6.65 -6.58 21.99
N ASP A 30 5.78 -5.66 21.67
CA ASP A 30 4.46 -6.01 21.13
C ASP A 30 4.57 -6.58 19.72
N VAL A 31 5.35 -5.93 18.84
CA VAL A 31 5.54 -6.35 17.46
C VAL A 31 7.03 -6.38 17.08
N LEU A 32 7.50 -7.54 16.64
CA LEU A 32 8.79 -7.71 16.01
C LEU A 32 8.63 -7.80 14.49
N ILE A 33 9.27 -6.91 13.77
CA ILE A 33 9.33 -6.89 12.30
C ILE A 33 10.72 -7.37 11.87
N VAL A 34 10.77 -8.43 11.06
CA VAL A 34 12.02 -9.00 10.55
C VAL A 34 12.18 -8.66 9.08
N GLY A 35 13.12 -7.80 8.75
CA GLY A 35 13.40 -7.31 7.40
C GLY A 35 12.99 -5.84 7.18
N CYS A 36 13.97 -5.01 6.80
CA CYS A 36 13.83 -3.57 6.55
C CYS A 36 13.68 -3.26 5.05
N GLY A 37 12.97 -4.15 4.32
CA GLY A 37 12.54 -3.89 2.94
C GLY A 37 11.25 -3.07 2.90
N PRO A 38 10.69 -2.78 1.70
CA PRO A 38 9.48 -1.96 1.54
C PRO A 38 8.30 -2.44 2.38
N ALA A 39 8.08 -3.77 2.49
CA ALA A 39 7.04 -4.34 3.33
C ALA A 39 7.27 -4.01 4.82
N GLY A 40 8.48 -4.26 5.34
CA GLY A 40 8.81 -4.00 6.74
C GLY A 40 8.76 -2.52 7.10
N LEU A 41 9.24 -1.66 6.21
CA LEU A 41 9.20 -0.19 6.39
C LEU A 41 7.77 0.35 6.38
N THR A 42 6.89 -0.15 5.50
CA THR A 42 5.47 0.23 5.48
C THR A 42 4.79 -0.12 6.81
N LEU A 43 5.01 -1.34 7.31
CA LEU A 43 4.47 -1.78 8.61
C LEU A 43 5.02 -0.94 9.75
N ALA A 44 6.34 -0.74 9.78
CA ALA A 44 7.01 0.01 10.83
C ALA A 44 6.55 1.47 10.87
N THR A 45 6.40 2.11 9.69
CA THR A 45 5.87 3.48 9.60
C THR A 45 4.45 3.58 10.13
N GLN A 46 3.59 2.60 9.81
CA GLN A 46 2.22 2.57 10.30
C GLN A 46 2.17 2.39 11.82
N LEU A 47 2.97 1.47 12.38
CA LEU A 47 3.01 1.22 13.84
C LEU A 47 3.70 2.35 14.60
N ALA A 48 4.63 3.07 13.99
CA ALA A 48 5.31 4.22 14.62
C ALA A 48 4.36 5.36 15.03
N ALA A 49 3.15 5.41 14.43
CA ALA A 49 2.10 6.36 14.82
C ALA A 49 1.52 6.08 16.23
N PHE A 50 1.75 4.89 16.79
CA PHE A 50 1.17 4.41 18.05
C PHE A 50 2.26 4.22 19.11
N PRO A 51 2.58 5.25 19.91
CA PRO A 51 3.66 5.18 20.91
C PRO A 51 3.41 4.18 22.04
N GLU A 52 2.17 3.77 22.24
CA GLU A 52 1.78 2.72 23.18
C GLU A 52 2.08 1.29 22.70
N ILE A 53 2.46 1.10 21.42
CA ILE A 53 2.84 -0.18 20.84
C ILE A 53 4.35 -0.27 20.73
N THR A 54 4.95 -1.11 21.55
CA THR A 54 6.40 -1.35 21.49
C THR A 54 6.74 -2.15 20.24
N THR A 55 7.43 -1.52 19.29
CA THR A 55 7.79 -2.13 18.00
C THR A 55 9.29 -2.18 17.82
N MET A 56 9.82 -3.33 17.37
CA MET A 56 11.22 -3.47 16.95
C MET A 56 11.27 -3.87 15.47
N LEU A 57 12.05 -3.14 14.68
CA LEU A 57 12.37 -3.45 13.28
C LEU A 57 13.81 -3.90 13.17
N THR A 58 14.06 -5.09 12.62
CA THR A 58 15.39 -5.67 12.46
C THR A 58 15.75 -5.94 11.01
N ASP A 59 17.03 -5.88 10.66
CA ASP A 59 17.56 -6.34 9.37
C ASP A 59 18.92 -7.00 9.53
N LEU A 60 19.19 -7.98 8.66
CA LEU A 60 20.50 -8.64 8.60
C LEU A 60 21.59 -7.74 8.00
N LYS A 61 21.22 -6.75 7.19
CA LYS A 61 22.15 -5.82 6.58
C LYS A 61 22.81 -4.92 7.62
N PRO A 62 24.03 -4.38 7.32
CA PRO A 62 24.76 -3.55 8.28
C PRO A 62 24.23 -2.11 8.38
N GLY A 63 23.35 -1.68 7.47
CA GLY A 63 22.87 -0.30 7.43
C GLY A 63 21.84 -0.05 6.34
N LEU A 64 21.72 1.21 5.96
CA LEU A 64 20.79 1.70 4.95
C LEU A 64 20.96 1.01 3.60
N LEU A 65 19.89 0.92 2.85
CA LEU A 65 19.94 0.48 1.47
C LEU A 65 20.52 1.61 0.61
N GLU A 66 21.62 1.35 -0.08
CA GLU A 66 22.27 2.33 -0.97
C GLU A 66 21.79 2.20 -2.42
N VAL A 67 21.59 0.97 -2.88
CA VAL A 67 21.12 0.67 -4.25
C VAL A 67 19.96 -0.30 -4.19
N GLY A 68 18.80 0.13 -4.72
CA GLY A 68 17.57 -0.67 -4.77
C GLY A 68 17.39 -1.39 -6.09
N GLN A 69 16.66 -2.52 -6.06
CA GLN A 69 16.32 -3.30 -7.24
C GLN A 69 14.98 -2.85 -7.85
N ALA A 70 13.98 -2.60 -7.02
CA ALA A 70 12.67 -2.13 -7.44
C ALA A 70 12.66 -0.60 -7.59
N ASP A 71 11.73 -0.09 -8.41
CA ASP A 71 11.61 1.35 -8.69
C ASP A 71 10.19 1.80 -9.08
N GLY A 72 9.36 0.92 -9.63
CA GLY A 72 7.99 1.25 -10.05
C GLY A 72 7.03 1.36 -8.87
N LEU A 73 6.34 2.50 -8.76
CA LEU A 73 5.37 2.82 -7.73
C LEU A 73 4.01 3.07 -8.37
N ALA A 74 3.10 2.12 -8.19
CA ALA A 74 1.73 2.21 -8.70
C ALA A 74 0.94 3.35 -8.04
N CYS A 75 -0.08 3.86 -8.71
CA CYS A 75 -0.97 4.91 -8.19
C CYS A 75 -1.43 4.62 -6.75
N ARG A 76 -1.86 3.38 -6.50
CA ARG A 76 -2.31 2.94 -5.17
C ARG A 76 -1.23 3.07 -4.09
N SER A 77 0.03 2.82 -4.43
CA SER A 77 1.14 2.98 -3.48
C SER A 77 1.38 4.44 -3.14
N VAL A 78 1.23 5.34 -4.12
CA VAL A 78 1.36 6.78 -3.87
C VAL A 78 0.18 7.29 -3.02
N GLU A 79 -1.05 6.77 -3.21
CA GLU A 79 -2.19 7.03 -2.31
C GLU A 79 -1.88 6.59 -0.85
N MET A 80 -1.19 5.44 -0.65
CA MET A 80 -0.71 5.04 0.68
C MET A 80 0.32 6.02 1.25
N PHE A 81 1.25 6.50 0.42
CA PHE A 81 2.26 7.49 0.86
C PHE A 81 1.62 8.82 1.28
N GLU A 82 0.50 9.22 0.63
CA GLU A 82 -0.29 10.36 1.09
C GLU A 82 -0.86 10.12 2.50
N SER A 83 -1.26 8.90 2.81
CA SER A 83 -1.73 8.59 4.16
C SER A 83 -0.64 8.68 5.24
N PHE A 84 0.63 8.47 4.85
CA PHE A 84 1.81 8.67 5.70
C PHE A 84 2.35 10.11 5.68
N GLY A 85 1.87 10.97 4.75
CA GLY A 85 2.23 12.39 4.65
C GLY A 85 3.50 12.68 3.86
N PHE A 86 4.00 11.75 3.03
CA PHE A 86 5.20 11.99 2.22
C PHE A 86 5.02 11.82 0.70
N ALA A 87 3.78 11.63 0.21
CA ALA A 87 3.52 11.49 -1.23
C ALA A 87 4.08 12.66 -2.04
N GLU A 88 3.94 13.90 -1.56
CA GLU A 88 4.47 15.09 -2.25
C GLU A 88 5.99 15.01 -2.46
N LYS A 89 6.75 14.52 -1.48
CA LYS A 89 8.21 14.33 -1.61
C LYS A 89 8.53 13.31 -2.71
N VAL A 90 7.80 12.19 -2.76
CA VAL A 90 7.93 11.18 -3.80
C VAL A 90 7.62 11.78 -5.17
N LEU A 91 6.48 12.44 -5.32
CA LEU A 91 6.03 13.03 -6.59
C LEU A 91 7.00 14.09 -7.13
N LYS A 92 7.64 14.84 -6.25
CA LYS A 92 8.61 15.88 -6.61
C LYS A 92 9.91 15.32 -7.19
N GLU A 93 10.38 14.18 -6.68
CA GLU A 93 11.66 13.58 -7.08
C GLU A 93 11.52 12.51 -8.16
N ALA A 94 10.37 11.83 -8.23
CA ALA A 94 10.14 10.70 -9.11
C ALA A 94 9.98 11.08 -10.59
N TYR A 95 10.30 10.14 -11.47
CA TYR A 95 9.88 10.21 -12.87
C TYR A 95 8.41 9.78 -12.99
N TRP A 96 7.58 10.56 -13.66
CA TRP A 96 6.16 10.27 -13.88
C TRP A 96 5.96 9.47 -15.17
N VAL A 97 5.36 8.30 -15.06
CA VAL A 97 5.03 7.45 -16.21
C VAL A 97 3.67 7.86 -16.75
N ASN A 98 3.64 8.82 -17.65
CA ASN A 98 2.39 9.31 -18.24
C ASN A 98 1.95 8.48 -19.45
N GLU A 99 2.91 8.03 -20.26
CA GLU A 99 2.65 7.33 -21.51
C GLU A 99 3.61 6.16 -21.72
N VAL A 100 3.15 5.20 -22.51
CA VAL A 100 3.94 4.01 -22.95
C VAL A 100 3.99 3.97 -24.47
N GLY A 101 5.21 3.89 -25.02
CA GLY A 101 5.46 3.63 -26.42
C GLY A 101 5.56 2.13 -26.69
N PHE A 102 4.88 1.64 -27.72
CA PHE A 102 4.99 0.26 -28.21
C PHE A 102 5.73 0.24 -29.53
N TRP A 103 6.81 -0.54 -29.60
CA TRP A 103 7.67 -0.66 -30.74
C TRP A 103 7.72 -2.10 -31.23
N ARG A 104 7.66 -2.29 -32.54
CA ARG A 104 7.73 -3.58 -33.22
C ARG A 104 8.65 -3.52 -34.42
N PRO A 105 9.06 -4.68 -34.99
CA PRO A 105 9.74 -4.70 -36.27
C PRO A 105 8.88 -4.01 -37.35
N ASP A 106 9.53 -3.33 -38.30
CA ASP A 106 8.87 -2.86 -39.51
C ASP A 106 8.39 -4.03 -40.38
N ASP A 107 7.56 -3.77 -41.37
CA ASP A 107 6.98 -4.81 -42.21
C ASP A 107 8.03 -5.48 -43.12
N GLY A 108 9.23 -4.91 -43.26
CA GLY A 108 10.41 -5.48 -43.95
C GLY A 108 11.35 -6.24 -43.02
N GLY A 109 11.15 -6.17 -41.71
CA GLY A 109 11.95 -6.83 -40.67
C GLY A 109 13.35 -6.24 -40.46
N ALA A 110 13.68 -5.13 -41.12
CA ALA A 110 15.02 -4.52 -41.08
C ALA A 110 15.17 -3.38 -40.07
N GLY A 111 14.08 -2.89 -39.49
CA GLY A 111 14.06 -1.78 -38.55
C GLY A 111 12.98 -1.88 -37.50
N LEU A 112 12.86 -0.83 -36.68
CA LEU A 112 11.84 -0.68 -35.66
C LEU A 112 10.91 0.48 -36.01
N ILE A 113 9.61 0.26 -35.84
CA ILE A 113 8.57 1.29 -35.95
C ILE A 113 7.80 1.41 -34.65
N ARG A 114 7.39 2.66 -34.30
CA ARG A 114 6.45 2.89 -33.22
C ARG A 114 5.05 2.46 -33.67
N ALA A 115 4.55 1.38 -33.08
CA ALA A 115 3.22 0.85 -33.39
C ALA A 115 2.11 1.69 -32.74
N ASP A 116 2.34 2.17 -31.50
CA ASP A 116 1.37 2.99 -30.76
C ASP A 116 2.06 3.76 -29.61
N ARG A 117 1.33 4.76 -29.07
CA ARG A 117 1.68 5.49 -27.87
C ARG A 117 0.39 5.78 -27.10
N ILE A 118 0.31 5.27 -25.89
CA ILE A 118 -0.92 5.32 -25.09
C ILE A 118 -0.63 5.88 -23.71
N ALA A 119 -1.68 6.37 -23.00
CA ALA A 119 -1.59 6.67 -21.60
C ALA A 119 -1.25 5.39 -20.80
N ASP A 120 -0.33 5.49 -19.82
CA ASP A 120 0.03 4.38 -18.94
C ASP A 120 -1.11 4.02 -17.99
N VAL A 121 -1.84 5.04 -17.54
CA VAL A 121 -2.99 4.93 -16.64
C VAL A 121 -4.17 5.67 -17.24
N GLU A 122 -5.39 5.11 -17.12
CA GLU A 122 -6.62 5.78 -17.54
C GLU A 122 -6.78 7.13 -16.83
N TYR A 123 -7.27 8.12 -17.58
CA TYR A 123 -7.60 9.42 -17.00
C TYR A 123 -8.63 9.25 -15.86
N ASP A 124 -8.49 10.03 -14.79
CA ASP A 124 -9.37 10.04 -13.61
C ASP A 124 -9.39 8.70 -12.81
N LEU A 125 -8.46 7.80 -13.07
CA LEU A 125 -8.37 6.56 -12.29
C LEU A 125 -7.85 6.81 -10.87
N SER A 126 -6.92 7.75 -10.71
CA SER A 126 -6.39 8.22 -9.43
C SER A 126 -5.86 9.64 -9.59
N GLU A 127 -5.91 10.45 -8.53
CA GLU A 127 -5.19 11.73 -8.45
C GLU A 127 -3.67 11.55 -8.38
N MET A 128 -3.22 10.33 -8.06
CA MET A 128 -1.82 9.98 -7.96
C MET A 128 -1.35 9.26 -9.23
N PRO A 129 -0.22 9.68 -9.84
CA PRO A 129 0.34 9.02 -11.02
C PRO A 129 1.07 7.72 -10.68
N HIS A 130 1.31 6.89 -11.70
CA HIS A 130 2.35 5.88 -11.65
C HIS A 130 3.73 6.56 -11.78
N VAL A 131 4.65 6.25 -10.88
CA VAL A 131 5.96 6.91 -10.85
C VAL A 131 7.10 5.91 -10.68
N ILE A 132 8.30 6.34 -11.07
CA ILE A 132 9.56 5.61 -10.89
C ILE A 132 10.44 6.39 -9.92
N LEU A 133 10.86 5.72 -8.85
CA LEU A 133 11.79 6.26 -7.87
C LEU A 133 12.68 5.14 -7.33
N ASN A 134 13.96 5.42 -7.14
CA ASN A 134 14.89 4.47 -6.55
C ASN A 134 14.40 3.95 -5.20
N GLN A 135 14.43 2.62 -5.02
CA GLN A 135 14.01 1.98 -3.79
C GLN A 135 14.76 2.50 -2.55
N ALA A 136 16.05 2.80 -2.65
CA ALA A 136 16.82 3.34 -1.55
C ALA A 136 16.27 4.72 -1.13
N ARG A 137 15.93 5.57 -2.12
CA ARG A 137 15.32 6.88 -1.84
C ARG A 137 13.93 6.76 -1.20
N LEU A 138 13.14 5.79 -1.63
CA LEU A 138 11.87 5.49 -0.98
C LEU A 138 12.07 5.05 0.48
N HIS A 139 13.10 4.22 0.76
CA HIS A 139 13.45 3.85 2.13
C HIS A 139 13.77 5.07 3.01
N ASP A 140 14.48 6.08 2.48
CA ASP A 140 14.76 7.32 3.22
C ASP A 140 13.47 8.02 3.67
N PHE A 141 12.45 8.10 2.81
CA PHE A 141 11.17 8.72 3.16
C PHE A 141 10.43 7.95 4.26
N PHE A 142 10.45 6.62 4.21
CA PHE A 142 9.88 5.80 5.28
C PHE A 142 10.64 5.99 6.60
N LEU A 143 11.97 5.96 6.56
CA LEU A 143 12.82 6.14 7.74
C LEU A 143 12.64 7.54 8.36
N GLU A 144 12.53 8.57 7.54
CA GLU A 144 12.20 9.92 8.00
C GLU A 144 10.82 9.96 8.67
N ALA A 145 9.79 9.38 8.02
CA ALA A 145 8.44 9.34 8.57
C ALA A 145 8.38 8.59 9.91
N MET A 146 9.03 7.43 10.03
CA MET A 146 9.14 6.69 11.29
C MET A 146 9.90 7.47 12.37
N GLY A 147 11.01 8.09 12.00
CA GLY A 147 11.83 8.89 12.92
C GLY A 147 11.11 10.15 13.42
N ASN A 148 10.18 10.69 12.64
CA ASN A 148 9.35 11.85 12.99
C ASN A 148 8.04 11.46 13.71
N ALA A 149 7.65 10.19 13.66
CA ALA A 149 6.44 9.68 14.31
C ALA A 149 6.59 9.63 15.85
N PRO A 150 5.50 9.53 16.62
CA PRO A 150 5.55 9.54 18.08
C PRO A 150 6.49 8.51 18.72
N SER A 151 6.61 7.31 18.15
CA SER A 151 7.49 6.26 18.68
C SER A 151 8.99 6.49 18.41
N ARG A 152 9.37 7.40 17.49
CA ARG A 152 10.77 7.59 17.08
C ARG A 152 11.46 6.30 16.65
N LEU A 153 10.71 5.43 16.00
CA LEU A 153 11.15 4.09 15.63
C LEU A 153 12.33 4.15 14.65
N LYS A 154 13.36 3.32 14.92
CA LYS A 154 14.56 3.17 14.07
C LYS A 154 14.86 1.69 13.87
N PRO A 155 15.39 1.30 12.69
CA PRO A 155 15.83 -0.06 12.46
C PRO A 155 17.01 -0.47 13.34
N THR A 156 17.04 -1.74 13.74
CA THR A 156 18.18 -2.40 14.35
C THR A 156 18.83 -3.31 13.33
N TYR A 157 19.97 -2.89 12.79
CA TYR A 157 20.73 -3.60 11.77
C TYR A 157 21.62 -4.70 12.34
N ASN A 158 22.28 -5.49 11.47
CA ASN A 158 23.18 -6.58 11.85
C ASN A 158 22.49 -7.66 12.70
N ARG A 159 21.24 -7.98 12.39
CA ARG A 159 20.43 -9.00 13.08
C ARG A 159 19.98 -10.06 12.10
N GLU A 160 20.69 -11.19 12.06
CA GLU A 160 20.33 -12.35 11.27
C GLU A 160 19.43 -13.28 12.08
N LEU A 161 18.18 -13.49 11.63
CA LEU A 161 17.26 -14.39 12.31
C LEU A 161 17.70 -15.84 12.17
N ILE A 162 17.95 -16.51 13.30
CA ILE A 162 18.26 -17.94 13.39
C ILE A 162 16.98 -18.77 13.45
N SER A 163 16.07 -18.40 14.35
CA SER A 163 14.81 -19.13 14.55
C SER A 163 13.74 -18.25 15.16
N VAL A 164 12.48 -18.58 14.84
CA VAL A 164 11.31 -18.04 15.52
C VAL A 164 10.45 -19.22 15.97
N LYS A 165 9.92 -19.17 17.21
CA LYS A 165 9.08 -20.21 17.79
C LYS A 165 7.97 -19.61 18.62
N ARG A 166 6.77 -20.21 18.52
CA ARG A 166 5.65 -19.92 19.40
C ARG A 166 5.78 -20.75 20.67
N THR A 167 5.57 -20.12 21.82
CA THR A 167 5.54 -20.75 23.15
C THR A 167 4.20 -20.40 23.77
N GLU A 168 3.48 -21.38 24.30
CA GLU A 168 2.20 -21.13 24.94
C GLU A 168 2.38 -20.56 26.37
N ASN A 169 1.32 -19.93 26.90
CA ASN A 169 1.22 -19.43 28.28
C ASN A 169 2.23 -18.33 28.67
N SER A 170 2.52 -17.41 27.76
CA SER A 170 3.35 -16.22 28.01
C SER A 170 2.67 -14.96 27.52
N ASP A 171 2.93 -13.82 28.17
CA ASP A 171 2.48 -12.51 27.69
C ASP A 171 3.13 -12.13 26.35
N HIS A 172 4.33 -12.70 26.08
CA HIS A 172 5.05 -12.59 24.80
C HIS A 172 5.25 -14.01 24.25
N PRO A 173 4.24 -14.57 23.55
CA PRO A 173 4.22 -16.00 23.18
C PRO A 173 5.14 -16.35 22.02
N VAL A 174 5.83 -15.39 21.42
CA VAL A 174 6.78 -15.66 20.33
C VAL A 174 8.18 -15.31 20.74
N THR A 175 9.11 -16.26 20.59
CA THR A 175 10.53 -16.10 20.86
C THR A 175 11.31 -16.13 19.53
N ALA A 176 12.07 -15.08 19.24
CA ALA A 176 12.95 -14.97 18.09
C ALA A 176 14.41 -14.90 18.55
N VAL A 177 15.28 -15.70 17.94
CA VAL A 177 16.71 -15.73 18.24
C VAL A 177 17.48 -15.22 17.03
N PHE A 178 18.35 -14.24 17.26
CA PHE A 178 19.19 -13.61 16.25
C PHE A 178 20.68 -13.86 16.51
N SER A 179 21.45 -14.01 15.44
CA SER A 179 22.88 -13.82 15.44
C SER A 179 23.18 -12.32 15.31
N ARG A 180 24.09 -11.82 16.12
CA ARG A 180 24.58 -10.44 16.04
C ARG A 180 25.80 -10.41 15.12
N LEU A 181 25.64 -9.78 13.94
CA LEU A 181 26.74 -9.69 12.97
C LEU A 181 27.73 -8.56 13.34
N ASP A 182 27.36 -7.66 14.24
CA ASP A 182 28.18 -6.60 14.84
C ASP A 182 28.98 -7.07 16.07
N ASP A 183 28.77 -8.31 16.53
CA ASP A 183 29.41 -8.91 17.69
C ASP A 183 29.63 -10.41 17.43
N VAL A 184 30.85 -10.80 17.05
CA VAL A 184 31.19 -12.15 16.59
C VAL A 184 30.85 -13.21 17.65
N GLY A 185 29.92 -14.09 17.30
CA GLY A 185 29.41 -15.14 18.18
C GLY A 185 28.33 -14.68 19.16
N GLY A 186 27.97 -13.38 19.15
CA GLY A 186 26.89 -12.84 19.96
C GLY A 186 25.52 -13.26 19.45
N THR A 187 24.60 -13.55 20.39
CA THR A 187 23.18 -13.81 20.10
C THR A 187 22.31 -12.81 20.86
N GLN A 188 21.13 -12.54 20.30
CA GLN A 188 20.09 -11.77 20.95
C GLN A 188 18.78 -12.53 20.89
N THR A 189 18.08 -12.61 22.01
CA THR A 189 16.75 -13.23 22.09
C THR A 189 15.71 -12.15 22.30
N ILE A 190 14.72 -12.09 21.42
CA ILE A 190 13.61 -11.14 21.49
C ILE A 190 12.34 -11.92 21.71
N ARG A 191 11.52 -11.47 22.66
CA ARG A 191 10.19 -12.00 22.93
C ARG A 191 9.14 -11.02 22.40
N ALA A 192 8.15 -11.51 21.66
CA ALA A 192 7.16 -10.65 21.03
C ALA A 192 5.74 -11.18 21.23
N LYS A 193 4.75 -10.28 21.24
CA LYS A 193 3.34 -10.68 21.13
C LYS A 193 3.02 -11.12 19.71
N TYR A 194 3.59 -10.46 18.72
CA TYR A 194 3.44 -10.77 17.30
C TYR A 194 4.78 -10.61 16.57
N VAL A 195 4.99 -11.47 15.56
CA VAL A 195 6.14 -11.37 14.64
C VAL A 195 5.64 -11.26 13.20
N VAL A 196 6.22 -10.35 12.42
CA VAL A 196 5.95 -10.23 10.99
C VAL A 196 7.24 -10.38 10.20
N GLY A 197 7.36 -11.47 9.44
CA GLY A 197 8.48 -11.75 8.55
C GLY A 197 8.34 -11.02 7.23
N CYS A 198 9.14 -9.96 7.06
CA CYS A 198 9.30 -9.17 5.84
C CYS A 198 10.70 -9.40 5.23
N ASP A 199 11.28 -10.58 5.47
CA ASP A 199 12.67 -10.96 5.25
C ASP A 199 12.95 -11.57 3.87
N GLY A 200 12.04 -11.28 2.91
CA GLY A 200 12.24 -11.51 1.49
C GLY A 200 12.17 -12.96 1.05
N ALA A 201 12.51 -13.22 -0.22
CA ALA A 201 12.35 -14.51 -0.88
C ALA A 201 13.06 -15.69 -0.17
N ARG A 202 14.14 -15.39 0.59
CA ARG A 202 14.88 -16.36 1.40
C ARG A 202 14.49 -16.34 2.88
N SER A 203 13.25 -15.99 3.18
CA SER A 203 12.72 -15.77 4.53
C SER A 203 13.08 -16.88 5.52
N ALA A 204 13.70 -16.49 6.63
CA ALA A 204 13.98 -17.33 7.78
C ALA A 204 12.71 -17.54 8.63
N VAL A 205 11.84 -16.53 8.72
CA VAL A 205 10.53 -16.66 9.39
C VAL A 205 9.70 -17.73 8.71
N ARG A 206 9.55 -17.69 7.38
CA ARG A 206 8.82 -18.73 6.62
C ARG A 206 9.39 -20.13 6.87
N ARG A 207 10.73 -20.27 6.85
CA ARG A 207 11.39 -21.57 7.13
C ARG A 207 11.12 -22.06 8.54
N SER A 208 11.11 -21.16 9.53
CA SER A 208 10.81 -21.51 10.93
C SER A 208 9.38 -22.02 11.10
N LEU A 209 8.43 -21.57 10.27
CA LEU A 209 7.06 -22.09 10.20
C LEU A 209 6.94 -23.43 9.44
N GLY A 210 8.03 -23.93 8.87
CA GLY A 210 8.01 -25.13 8.03
C GLY A 210 7.41 -24.94 6.65
N TYR A 211 7.14 -23.72 6.24
CA TYR A 211 6.49 -23.38 4.97
C TYR A 211 7.49 -23.30 3.81
N LYS A 212 7.00 -23.63 2.63
CA LYS A 212 7.76 -23.54 1.36
C LYS A 212 7.00 -22.73 0.34
N LEU A 213 7.73 -21.99 -0.48
CA LEU A 213 7.17 -21.37 -1.68
C LEU A 213 6.96 -22.46 -2.74
N LYS A 214 5.71 -22.62 -3.20
CA LYS A 214 5.29 -23.55 -4.23
C LYS A 214 5.04 -22.82 -5.54
N GLY A 215 5.45 -23.37 -6.66
CA GLY A 215 5.25 -22.79 -7.99
C GLY A 215 6.36 -23.19 -8.94
N GLU A 216 6.34 -22.60 -10.13
CA GLU A 216 7.24 -22.92 -11.21
C GLU A 216 8.31 -21.83 -11.38
N ALA A 217 9.51 -22.23 -11.76
CA ALA A 217 10.49 -21.33 -12.36
C ALA A 217 10.11 -21.16 -13.84
N ALA A 218 9.88 -19.92 -14.26
CA ALA A 218 9.50 -19.65 -15.66
C ALA A 218 10.63 -19.92 -16.66
N ARG A 219 11.83 -20.30 -16.18
CA ARG A 219 13.04 -20.57 -16.96
C ARG A 219 13.42 -19.46 -17.96
N GLN A 220 12.87 -18.29 -17.78
CA GLN A 220 13.23 -17.10 -18.54
C GLN A 220 14.27 -16.31 -17.78
N LEU A 221 15.35 -15.98 -18.45
CA LEU A 221 16.43 -15.16 -17.91
C LEU A 221 16.26 -13.73 -18.41
N TRP A 222 16.36 -12.78 -17.51
CA TRP A 222 16.29 -11.35 -17.82
C TRP A 222 17.49 -10.65 -17.24
N GLY A 223 18.13 -9.82 -18.07
CA GLY A 223 19.09 -8.83 -17.62
C GLY A 223 18.40 -7.51 -17.31
N VAL A 224 18.87 -6.81 -16.31
CA VAL A 224 18.42 -5.45 -15.96
C VAL A 224 19.66 -4.59 -15.76
N MET A 225 19.67 -3.40 -16.35
CA MET A 225 20.75 -2.44 -16.15
C MET A 225 20.22 -1.01 -16.06
N ASP A 226 20.81 -0.23 -15.16
CA ASP A 226 20.65 1.22 -15.04
C ASP A 226 21.85 1.88 -15.71
N VAL A 227 21.59 2.70 -16.72
CA VAL A 227 22.66 3.25 -17.57
C VAL A 227 22.51 4.74 -17.83
N LEU A 228 23.65 5.39 -18.01
CA LEU A 228 23.77 6.68 -18.70
C LEU A 228 24.19 6.40 -20.14
N ALA A 229 23.37 6.81 -21.10
CA ALA A 229 23.61 6.51 -22.52
C ALA A 229 23.32 7.72 -23.41
N VAL A 230 24.06 7.78 -24.54
CA VAL A 230 23.76 8.65 -25.66
C VAL A 230 23.07 7.80 -26.75
N THR A 231 21.92 8.26 -27.23
CA THR A 231 21.12 7.50 -28.20
C THR A 231 20.28 8.44 -29.04
N ASP A 232 19.96 8.02 -30.27
CA ASP A 232 18.98 8.66 -31.16
C ASP A 232 17.60 7.98 -31.10
N PHE A 233 17.40 7.01 -30.20
CA PHE A 233 16.11 6.38 -29.99
C PHE A 233 15.10 7.41 -29.43
N PRO A 234 14.00 7.74 -30.17
CA PRO A 234 13.18 8.92 -29.87
C PRO A 234 12.40 8.80 -28.57
N ASP A 235 12.09 7.57 -28.10
CA ASP A 235 11.31 7.33 -26.88
C ASP A 235 12.19 6.97 -25.66
N ILE A 236 13.47 7.34 -25.68
CA ILE A 236 14.38 7.02 -24.56
C ILE A 236 13.91 7.63 -23.21
N ARG A 237 13.12 8.69 -23.25
CA ARG A 237 12.52 9.34 -22.06
C ARG A 237 11.03 9.02 -21.88
N LEU A 238 10.52 7.98 -22.54
CA LEU A 238 9.23 7.37 -22.28
C LEU A 238 9.42 5.93 -21.80
N LYS A 239 8.46 5.41 -21.06
CA LYS A 239 8.36 3.95 -20.89
C LYS A 239 8.12 3.36 -22.27
N ALA A 240 8.98 2.47 -22.71
CA ALA A 240 8.91 1.91 -24.06
C ALA A 240 9.05 0.39 -24.03
N ALA A 241 8.05 -0.31 -24.55
CA ALA A 241 8.06 -1.75 -24.76
C ALA A 241 8.44 -2.06 -26.22
N ILE A 242 9.57 -2.72 -26.41
CA ILE A 242 10.17 -2.98 -27.71
C ILE A 242 10.23 -4.50 -27.90
N GLN A 243 9.62 -5.00 -28.97
CA GLN A 243 9.66 -6.41 -29.36
C GLN A 243 10.48 -6.55 -30.66
N SER A 244 11.49 -7.39 -30.61
CA SER A 244 12.28 -7.78 -31.79
C SER A 244 11.72 -9.07 -32.41
N ALA A 245 11.87 -9.25 -33.71
CA ALA A 245 11.47 -10.47 -34.41
C ALA A 245 12.25 -11.71 -33.94
N GLU A 246 13.53 -11.56 -33.61
CA GLU A 246 14.42 -12.71 -33.33
C GLU A 246 15.09 -12.65 -31.96
N LEU A 247 15.42 -11.46 -31.50
CA LEU A 247 16.31 -11.25 -30.33
C LEU A 247 15.60 -11.11 -28.99
N GLY A 248 14.26 -11.24 -28.95
CA GLY A 248 13.46 -11.04 -27.72
C GLY A 248 13.05 -9.59 -27.55
N SER A 249 12.84 -9.18 -26.31
CA SER A 249 12.21 -7.91 -25.98
C SER A 249 13.09 -7.04 -25.08
N VAL A 250 12.91 -5.72 -25.17
CA VAL A 250 13.48 -4.75 -24.24
C VAL A 250 12.35 -3.86 -23.69
N LEU A 251 12.36 -3.65 -22.38
CA LEU A 251 11.54 -2.62 -21.75
C LEU A 251 12.46 -1.51 -21.26
N ILE A 252 12.26 -0.30 -21.76
CA ILE A 252 12.96 0.91 -21.32
C ILE A 252 12.06 1.62 -20.32
N ILE A 253 12.63 2.00 -19.17
CA ILE A 253 11.97 2.79 -18.16
C ILE A 253 12.90 3.95 -17.75
N PRO A 254 12.53 5.20 -18.04
CA PRO A 254 13.30 6.34 -17.56
C PRO A 254 13.34 6.36 -16.03
N ARG A 255 14.48 6.81 -15.51
CA ARG A 255 14.69 6.99 -14.07
C ARG A 255 14.56 8.47 -13.71
N GLU A 256 14.44 8.70 -12.41
CA GLU A 256 14.55 10.02 -11.79
C GLU A 256 15.86 10.73 -12.19
N GLY A 257 15.93 12.04 -12.02
CA GLY A 257 17.12 12.85 -12.30
C GLY A 257 17.33 13.26 -13.77
N GLY A 258 16.47 12.76 -14.71
CA GLY A 258 16.41 13.28 -16.10
C GLY A 258 17.31 12.58 -17.12
N TYR A 259 18.33 11.81 -16.70
CA TYR A 259 19.33 11.24 -17.64
C TYR A 259 19.40 9.71 -17.61
N MET A 260 19.30 9.10 -16.44
CA MET A 260 19.42 7.65 -16.29
C MET A 260 18.18 6.95 -16.86
N VAL A 261 18.41 5.77 -17.44
CA VAL A 261 17.35 4.88 -17.88
C VAL A 261 17.63 3.46 -17.39
N ARG A 262 16.56 2.74 -17.06
CA ARG A 262 16.58 1.30 -16.78
C ARG A 262 16.16 0.53 -18.01
N MET A 263 16.91 -0.50 -18.34
CA MET A 263 16.60 -1.43 -19.42
C MET A 263 16.42 -2.83 -18.88
N TYR A 264 15.26 -3.43 -19.10
CA TYR A 264 15.01 -4.85 -18.90
C TYR A 264 15.17 -5.54 -20.24
N ILE A 265 16.11 -6.49 -20.33
CA ILE A 265 16.54 -7.13 -21.57
C ILE A 265 16.27 -8.61 -21.47
N GLU A 266 15.48 -9.13 -22.40
CA GLU A 266 15.21 -10.56 -22.48
C GLU A 266 16.47 -11.29 -22.98
N LEU A 267 16.85 -12.33 -22.24
CA LEU A 267 17.92 -13.26 -22.61
C LEU A 267 17.32 -14.60 -23.02
N ASP A 268 18.17 -15.47 -23.59
CA ASP A 268 17.73 -16.78 -24.04
C ASP A 268 17.26 -17.64 -22.84
N ALA A 269 16.23 -18.44 -23.07
CA ALA A 269 15.65 -19.30 -22.03
C ALA A 269 16.68 -20.29 -21.47
N LEU A 270 16.52 -20.63 -20.18
CA LEU A 270 17.32 -21.66 -19.52
C LEU A 270 16.84 -23.06 -19.92
N HIS A 271 17.76 -23.96 -20.18
CA HIS A 271 17.48 -25.34 -20.59
C HIS A 271 17.77 -26.36 -19.51
N GLY A 272 16.92 -27.38 -19.39
CA GLY A 272 17.13 -28.49 -18.47
C GLY A 272 17.26 -28.06 -17.00
N SER A 273 18.41 -28.36 -16.36
CA SER A 273 18.73 -27.98 -14.98
C SER A 273 19.58 -26.72 -14.87
N GLU A 274 19.80 -26.01 -15.97
CA GLU A 274 20.59 -24.77 -16.04
C GLU A 274 19.99 -23.68 -15.14
N ARG A 275 20.86 -22.90 -14.47
CA ARG A 275 20.50 -21.76 -13.64
C ARG A 275 21.11 -20.48 -14.21
N ALA A 276 20.59 -19.34 -13.80
CA ALA A 276 21.12 -18.02 -14.17
C ALA A 276 22.62 -17.88 -13.85
N THR A 277 23.08 -18.49 -12.73
CA THR A 277 24.49 -18.50 -12.32
C THR A 277 25.42 -19.29 -13.26
N ASP A 278 24.87 -20.21 -14.03
CA ASP A 278 25.65 -21.06 -14.95
C ASP A 278 25.94 -20.33 -16.27
N ARG A 279 25.20 -19.24 -16.52
CA ARG A 279 25.45 -18.34 -17.66
C ARG A 279 26.29 -17.16 -17.22
N ASN A 280 27.42 -16.98 -17.79
CA ASN A 280 28.30 -15.83 -17.57
C ASN A 280 27.67 -14.54 -18.14
N VAL A 281 26.56 -14.08 -17.55
CA VAL A 281 25.93 -12.80 -17.91
C VAL A 281 26.85 -11.68 -17.44
N THR A 282 27.14 -10.74 -18.31
CA THR A 282 27.92 -9.53 -18.02
C THR A 282 27.17 -8.30 -18.50
N SER A 283 27.55 -7.12 -18.00
CA SER A 283 27.03 -5.85 -18.49
C SER A 283 27.22 -5.67 -19.98
N ASP A 284 28.40 -6.09 -20.52
CA ASP A 284 28.70 -5.99 -21.96
C ASP A 284 27.77 -6.84 -22.83
N LEU A 285 27.43 -8.05 -22.34
CA LEU A 285 26.43 -8.90 -23.01
C LEU A 285 25.05 -8.22 -23.06
N LEU A 286 24.65 -7.56 -21.97
CA LEU A 286 23.37 -6.84 -21.88
C LEU A 286 23.36 -5.63 -22.83
N ILE A 287 24.47 -4.88 -22.90
CA ILE A 287 24.62 -3.73 -23.81
C ILE A 287 24.57 -4.20 -25.28
N ASP A 288 25.31 -5.24 -25.61
CA ASP A 288 25.31 -5.80 -26.99
C ASP A 288 23.90 -6.27 -27.40
N ARG A 289 23.20 -6.99 -26.50
CA ARG A 289 21.83 -7.46 -26.77
C ARG A 289 20.85 -6.31 -26.95
N ALA A 290 20.89 -5.31 -26.06
CA ALA A 290 20.04 -4.12 -26.13
C ALA A 290 20.29 -3.32 -27.41
N SER A 291 21.58 -3.10 -27.78
CA SER A 291 21.98 -2.40 -29.02
C SER A 291 21.45 -3.08 -30.27
N LYS A 292 21.53 -4.42 -30.32
CA LYS A 292 21.01 -5.21 -31.46
C LYS A 292 19.48 -5.13 -31.56
N ILE A 293 18.76 -5.14 -30.42
CA ILE A 293 17.29 -5.03 -30.41
C ILE A 293 16.84 -3.62 -30.82
N LEU A 294 17.59 -2.59 -30.42
CA LEU A 294 17.28 -1.19 -30.75
C LEU A 294 17.66 -0.79 -32.17
N ALA A 295 18.40 -1.61 -32.91
CA ALA A 295 18.79 -1.27 -34.29
C ALA A 295 17.53 -0.90 -35.13
N PRO A 296 17.60 0.16 -35.99
CA PRO A 296 18.82 0.87 -36.43
C PRO A 296 19.29 2.00 -35.51
N PHE A 297 18.60 2.25 -34.38
CA PHE A 297 18.98 3.31 -33.43
C PHE A 297 20.31 2.97 -32.75
N ILE A 298 21.12 3.99 -32.51
CA ILE A 298 22.39 3.87 -31.80
C ILE A 298 22.14 3.87 -30.28
N LEU A 299 22.78 2.94 -29.58
CA LEU A 299 22.85 2.94 -28.12
C LEU A 299 24.32 2.98 -27.68
N ASP A 300 24.79 4.15 -27.26
CA ASP A 300 26.17 4.36 -26.77
C ASP A 300 26.12 4.52 -25.25
N VAL A 301 26.31 3.41 -24.52
CA VAL A 301 26.31 3.37 -23.05
C VAL A 301 27.63 3.96 -22.55
N LYS A 302 27.56 5.04 -21.78
CA LYS A 302 28.71 5.72 -21.18
C LYS A 302 29.07 5.20 -19.80
N GLU A 303 28.06 4.80 -19.03
CA GLU A 303 28.25 4.27 -17.68
C GLU A 303 27.12 3.29 -17.34
N VAL A 304 27.46 2.20 -16.65
CA VAL A 304 26.52 1.26 -16.04
C VAL A 304 26.54 1.49 -14.54
N ALA A 305 25.52 2.16 -14.01
CA ALA A 305 25.44 2.46 -12.58
C ALA A 305 25.11 1.20 -11.75
N TRP A 306 24.33 0.30 -12.34
CA TRP A 306 23.96 -0.98 -11.72
C TRP A 306 23.45 -1.96 -12.77
N TRP A 307 23.67 -3.25 -12.54
CA TRP A 307 23.05 -4.31 -13.34
C TRP A 307 22.84 -5.59 -12.54
N SER A 308 21.94 -6.44 -13.02
CA SER A 308 21.69 -7.76 -12.45
C SER A 308 21.07 -8.68 -13.50
N ALA A 309 21.11 -9.99 -13.25
CA ALA A 309 20.40 -11.00 -14.03
C ALA A 309 19.44 -11.78 -13.12
N TYR A 310 18.20 -11.97 -13.56
CA TYR A 310 17.14 -12.60 -12.79
C TYR A 310 16.60 -13.85 -13.48
N GLU A 311 16.51 -14.91 -12.72
CA GLU A 311 15.67 -16.06 -13.05
C GLU A 311 14.27 -15.80 -12.48
N ILE A 312 13.26 -15.77 -13.34
CA ILE A 312 11.88 -15.53 -12.95
C ILE A 312 11.32 -16.77 -12.25
N GLY A 313 10.79 -16.57 -11.04
CA GLY A 313 10.10 -17.61 -10.29
C GLY A 313 8.76 -17.09 -9.75
N GLN A 314 7.68 -17.74 -10.17
CA GLN A 314 6.33 -17.44 -9.72
C GLN A 314 5.92 -18.46 -8.66
N ARG A 315 5.95 -18.05 -7.39
CA ARG A 315 5.77 -18.96 -6.25
C ARG A 315 4.89 -18.34 -5.20
N LEU A 316 4.09 -19.17 -4.53
CA LEU A 316 3.17 -18.79 -3.48
C LEU A 316 3.32 -19.72 -2.27
N CYS A 317 3.20 -19.17 -1.07
CA CYS A 317 3.11 -19.90 0.18
C CYS A 317 1.67 -20.35 0.46
N ASP A 318 1.50 -21.49 1.12
CA ASP A 318 0.18 -22.04 1.42
C ASP A 318 -0.57 -21.27 2.51
N SER A 319 0.13 -20.61 3.43
CA SER A 319 -0.44 -19.73 4.45
C SER A 319 0.46 -18.51 4.66
N PHE A 320 -0.11 -17.39 5.09
CA PHE A 320 0.62 -16.16 5.41
C PHE A 320 0.71 -15.90 6.92
N ASP A 321 0.25 -16.85 7.73
CA ASP A 321 0.35 -16.86 9.18
C ASP A 321 0.63 -18.29 9.74
N ASP A 322 0.87 -18.38 11.06
CA ASP A 322 1.22 -19.63 11.76
C ASP A 322 0.03 -20.52 12.13
N VAL A 323 -1.19 -20.20 11.66
CA VAL A 323 -2.40 -20.99 11.97
C VAL A 323 -2.82 -21.81 10.76
N GLY A 324 -2.94 -23.13 10.97
CA GLY A 324 -3.44 -24.06 9.97
C GLY A 324 -4.93 -23.85 9.67
N GLU A 325 -5.38 -24.26 8.48
CA GLU A 325 -6.78 -24.09 8.05
C GLU A 325 -7.77 -24.74 9.03
N ALA A 326 -7.42 -25.90 9.61
CA ALA A 326 -8.27 -26.61 10.56
C ALA A 326 -8.40 -25.92 11.94
N GLU A 327 -7.46 -25.05 12.27
CA GLU A 327 -7.39 -24.35 13.56
C GLU A 327 -7.86 -22.89 13.43
N ARG A 328 -8.12 -22.44 12.21
CA ARG A 328 -8.55 -21.08 11.91
C ARG A 328 -9.90 -20.79 12.55
N GLY A 329 -9.99 -19.63 13.20
CA GLY A 329 -11.14 -19.26 14.01
C GLY A 329 -11.12 -19.80 15.45
N GLN A 330 -10.17 -20.67 15.81
CA GLN A 330 -9.97 -21.21 17.16
C GLN A 330 -8.68 -20.70 17.79
N LEU A 331 -7.60 -20.62 16.99
CA LEU A 331 -6.31 -20.08 17.40
C LEU A 331 -6.09 -18.69 16.82
N VAL A 332 -5.53 -17.80 17.62
CA VAL A 332 -5.13 -16.46 17.19
C VAL A 332 -3.75 -16.55 16.54
N PRO A 333 -3.58 -16.12 15.27
CA PRO A 333 -2.27 -16.09 14.65
C PRO A 333 -1.33 -15.12 15.36
N ARG A 334 -0.06 -15.51 15.50
CA ARG A 334 0.98 -14.76 16.20
C ARG A 334 2.19 -14.44 15.32
N ILE A 335 2.42 -15.24 14.28
CA ILE A 335 3.55 -15.10 13.37
C ILE A 335 2.98 -14.97 11.96
N PHE A 336 3.35 -13.89 11.28
CA PHE A 336 2.92 -13.56 9.92
C PHE A 336 4.11 -13.46 8.97
N ILE A 337 3.87 -13.66 7.69
CA ILE A 337 4.82 -13.38 6.61
C ILE A 337 4.19 -12.45 5.58
N ALA A 338 4.98 -11.56 4.97
CA ALA A 338 4.51 -10.55 4.02
C ALA A 338 5.51 -10.33 2.87
N GLY A 339 5.01 -9.90 1.72
CA GLY A 339 5.80 -9.63 0.53
C GLY A 339 6.50 -10.87 0.01
N ASP A 340 7.76 -10.72 -0.43
CA ASP A 340 8.54 -11.83 -1.00
C ASP A 340 8.74 -13.02 -0.03
N ALA A 341 8.50 -12.82 1.27
CA ALA A 341 8.51 -13.92 2.23
C ALA A 341 7.37 -14.91 1.97
N CYS A 342 6.26 -14.50 1.38
CA CYS A 342 5.09 -15.35 1.13
C CYS A 342 4.74 -15.53 -0.36
N HIS A 343 5.16 -14.65 -1.24
CA HIS A 343 4.96 -14.77 -2.70
C HIS A 343 6.10 -14.14 -3.49
N THR A 344 6.46 -14.74 -4.62
CA THR A 344 7.44 -14.20 -5.57
C THR A 344 6.86 -14.25 -6.98
N HIS A 345 7.19 -13.25 -7.81
CA HIS A 345 6.75 -13.14 -9.19
C HIS A 345 7.79 -12.39 -10.03
N SER A 346 7.52 -12.21 -11.33
CA SER A 346 8.47 -11.54 -12.23
C SER A 346 8.51 -10.02 -12.00
N PRO A 347 9.61 -9.35 -12.33
CA PRO A 347 9.70 -7.89 -12.27
C PRO A 347 8.96 -7.18 -13.42
N LYS A 348 8.48 -7.91 -14.44
CA LYS A 348 7.94 -7.36 -15.69
C LYS A 348 6.76 -6.41 -15.53
N ALA A 349 5.89 -6.71 -14.58
CA ALA A 349 4.72 -5.89 -14.31
C ALA A 349 4.97 -4.76 -13.29
N GLY A 350 6.18 -4.67 -12.70
CA GLY A 350 6.52 -3.67 -11.69
C GLY A 350 5.71 -3.78 -10.39
N GLN A 351 5.08 -4.94 -10.12
CA GLN A 351 4.10 -5.06 -9.02
C GLN A 351 4.70 -5.54 -7.68
N GLY A 352 5.92 -6.10 -7.65
CA GLY A 352 6.47 -6.75 -6.47
C GLY A 352 6.48 -5.88 -5.23
N MET A 353 7.12 -4.75 -5.30
CA MET A 353 7.20 -3.80 -4.20
C MET A 353 5.82 -3.28 -3.79
N ASN A 354 4.94 -2.98 -4.75
CA ASN A 354 3.60 -2.45 -4.52
C ASN A 354 2.71 -3.43 -3.74
N VAL A 355 2.71 -4.70 -4.14
CA VAL A 355 1.90 -5.73 -3.45
C VAL A 355 2.49 -6.07 -2.08
N SER A 356 3.84 -6.08 -1.95
CA SER A 356 4.53 -6.28 -0.67
C SER A 356 4.18 -5.18 0.35
N MET A 357 4.15 -3.92 -0.06
CA MET A 357 3.69 -2.80 0.78
C MET A 357 2.19 -2.92 1.11
N ALA A 358 1.36 -3.32 0.15
CA ALA A 358 -0.07 -3.51 0.38
C ALA A 358 -0.37 -4.64 1.37
N ASP A 359 0.47 -5.70 1.44
CA ASP A 359 0.31 -6.76 2.45
C ASP A 359 0.46 -6.18 3.87
N THR A 360 1.51 -5.40 4.08
CA THR A 360 1.80 -4.86 5.40
C THR A 360 0.94 -3.66 5.76
N PHE A 361 0.49 -2.89 4.79
CA PHE A 361 -0.52 -1.86 5.02
C PHE A 361 -1.87 -2.46 5.46
N ASN A 362 -2.18 -3.67 5.00
CA ASN A 362 -3.36 -4.42 5.43
C ASN A 362 -3.24 -4.97 6.85
N ILE A 363 -2.10 -5.58 7.23
CA ILE A 363 -1.95 -6.19 8.57
C ILE A 363 -1.66 -5.15 9.66
N GLY A 364 -1.00 -4.04 9.33
CA GLY A 364 -0.51 -3.09 10.33
C GLY A 364 -1.62 -2.44 11.15
N TRP A 365 -2.69 -1.95 10.53
CA TRP A 365 -3.81 -1.38 11.27
C TRP A 365 -4.58 -2.43 12.10
N LYS A 366 -4.62 -3.69 11.62
CA LYS A 366 -5.27 -4.80 12.33
C LYS A 366 -4.49 -5.13 13.60
N LEU A 367 -3.16 -5.20 13.52
CA LEU A 367 -2.28 -5.36 14.68
C LEU A 367 -2.45 -4.20 15.67
N ALA A 368 -2.45 -2.96 15.17
CA ALA A 368 -2.66 -1.80 16.01
C ALA A 368 -4.03 -1.84 16.73
N ALA A 369 -5.11 -2.14 16.01
CA ALA A 369 -6.45 -2.23 16.60
C ALA A 369 -6.56 -3.31 17.67
N VAL A 370 -5.95 -4.49 17.45
CA VAL A 370 -5.93 -5.60 18.41
C VAL A 370 -5.06 -5.26 19.62
N LEU A 371 -3.85 -4.74 19.42
CA LEU A 371 -2.94 -4.40 20.53
C LEU A 371 -3.47 -3.25 21.40
N ARG A 372 -4.21 -2.33 20.80
CA ARG A 372 -4.92 -1.26 21.51
C ARG A 372 -6.26 -1.71 22.12
N GLY A 373 -6.65 -2.99 21.93
CA GLY A 373 -7.89 -3.57 22.43
C GLY A 373 -9.16 -3.01 21.80
N GLN A 374 -9.03 -2.34 20.69
CA GLN A 374 -10.16 -1.79 19.92
C GLN A 374 -10.88 -2.86 19.11
N ALA A 375 -10.20 -3.96 18.77
CA ALA A 375 -10.76 -5.06 18.00
C ALA A 375 -10.40 -6.42 18.60
N ARG A 376 -11.26 -7.41 18.31
CA ARG A 376 -11.03 -8.80 18.73
C ARG A 376 -9.84 -9.40 17.97
N PRO A 377 -9.02 -10.28 18.61
CA PRO A 377 -7.85 -10.90 17.96
C PRO A 377 -8.18 -11.68 16.68
N MET A 378 -9.40 -12.18 16.53
CA MET A 378 -9.89 -12.86 15.32
C MET A 378 -9.89 -11.97 14.07
N LEU A 379 -9.78 -10.65 14.23
CA LEU A 379 -9.56 -9.72 13.12
C LEU A 379 -8.31 -10.09 12.31
N LEU A 380 -7.29 -10.64 12.96
CA LEU A 380 -6.01 -11.00 12.32
C LEU A 380 -6.13 -12.15 11.32
N ASP A 381 -7.12 -13.04 11.47
CA ASP A 381 -7.38 -14.12 10.50
C ASP A 381 -7.70 -13.60 9.10
N THR A 382 -8.26 -12.40 9.03
CA THR A 382 -8.62 -11.76 7.75
C THR A 382 -7.39 -11.40 6.90
N TYR A 383 -6.19 -11.35 7.48
CA TYR A 383 -4.96 -11.04 6.74
C TYR A 383 -4.67 -12.10 5.67
N THR A 384 -4.53 -13.35 6.06
CA THR A 384 -4.28 -14.45 5.12
C THR A 384 -5.43 -14.58 4.11
N GLN A 385 -6.69 -14.48 4.56
CA GLN A 385 -7.87 -14.57 3.69
C GLN A 385 -7.87 -13.52 2.58
N GLU A 386 -7.52 -12.27 2.92
CA GLU A 386 -7.51 -11.15 1.97
C GLU A 386 -6.26 -11.16 1.08
N ARG A 387 -5.06 -11.35 1.66
CA ARG A 387 -3.80 -11.11 0.95
C ARG A 387 -3.32 -12.30 0.13
N GLN A 388 -3.54 -13.54 0.59
CA GLN A 388 -3.18 -14.73 -0.17
C GLN A 388 -3.99 -14.83 -1.48
N ALA A 389 -5.28 -14.50 -1.44
CA ALA A 389 -6.11 -14.47 -2.65
C ALA A 389 -5.54 -13.47 -3.68
N LYS A 390 -5.10 -12.29 -3.23
CA LYS A 390 -4.52 -11.27 -4.11
C LYS A 390 -3.15 -11.65 -4.65
N ALA A 391 -2.32 -12.31 -3.84
CA ALA A 391 -1.04 -12.84 -4.31
C ALA A 391 -1.24 -13.93 -5.38
N LYS A 392 -2.27 -14.76 -5.27
CA LYS A 392 -2.63 -15.75 -6.29
C LYS A 392 -3.06 -15.08 -7.61
N GLU A 393 -3.95 -14.09 -7.54
CA GLU A 393 -4.37 -13.29 -8.70
C GLU A 393 -3.16 -12.63 -9.39
N LEU A 394 -2.22 -12.08 -8.60
CA LEU A 394 -0.99 -11.48 -9.12
C LEU A 394 -0.14 -12.49 -9.90
N ILE A 395 0.04 -13.69 -9.37
CA ILE A 395 0.83 -14.74 -10.02
C ILE A 395 0.19 -15.17 -11.35
N GLU A 396 -1.15 -15.30 -11.39
CA GLU A 396 -1.88 -15.63 -12.61
C GLU A 396 -1.73 -14.53 -13.67
N PHE A 397 -1.92 -13.26 -13.26
CA PHE A 397 -1.70 -12.10 -14.12
C PHE A 397 -0.25 -12.04 -14.65
N ASP A 398 0.74 -12.21 -13.77
CA ASP A 398 2.16 -12.14 -14.13
C ASP A 398 2.57 -13.23 -15.14
N LYS A 399 2.00 -14.44 -15.05
CA LYS A 399 2.22 -15.52 -16.03
C LYS A 399 1.77 -15.11 -17.43
N ASP A 400 0.59 -14.56 -17.56
CA ASP A 400 0.05 -14.12 -18.85
C ASP A 400 0.81 -12.93 -19.41
N MET A 401 1.12 -11.94 -18.57
CA MET A 401 1.91 -10.76 -18.94
C MET A 401 3.30 -11.18 -19.44
N ALA A 402 3.98 -12.06 -18.69
CA ALA A 402 5.30 -12.56 -19.06
C ALA A 402 5.28 -13.32 -20.39
N ARG A 403 4.29 -14.17 -20.60
CA ARG A 403 4.13 -14.93 -21.86
C ARG A 403 3.91 -14.01 -23.05
N LEU A 404 3.02 -13.02 -22.94
CA LEU A 404 2.70 -12.11 -24.04
C LEU A 404 3.85 -11.15 -24.36
N PHE A 405 4.57 -10.66 -23.35
CA PHE A 405 5.71 -9.77 -23.56
C PHE A 405 6.91 -10.49 -24.21
N SER A 406 7.12 -11.76 -23.88
CA SER A 406 8.19 -12.58 -24.47
C SER A 406 7.77 -13.27 -25.79
N ALA A 407 6.56 -13.02 -26.28
CA ALA A 407 6.16 -13.51 -27.59
C ALA A 407 6.99 -12.83 -28.69
N LYS A 408 7.41 -13.60 -29.68
CA LYS A 408 8.09 -13.09 -30.90
C LYS A 408 7.01 -12.89 -31.96
N PRO A 409 6.48 -11.67 -32.15
CA PRO A 409 5.36 -11.45 -33.05
C PRO A 409 5.82 -11.62 -34.50
N LYS A 410 5.06 -12.38 -35.27
CA LYS A 410 5.30 -12.60 -36.71
C LYS A 410 4.68 -11.53 -37.59
N ASP A 411 3.64 -10.88 -37.07
CA ASP A 411 2.91 -9.84 -37.75
C ASP A 411 2.33 -8.78 -36.76
N ALA A 412 1.70 -7.76 -37.31
CA ALA A 412 1.14 -6.67 -36.55
C ALA A 412 -0.02 -7.12 -35.61
N ALA A 413 -0.76 -8.16 -35.98
CA ALA A 413 -1.88 -8.65 -35.18
C ALA A 413 -1.39 -9.39 -33.94
N GLU A 414 -0.32 -10.19 -34.05
CA GLU A 414 0.32 -10.84 -32.91
C GLU A 414 0.96 -9.79 -31.97
N ALA A 415 1.63 -8.75 -32.50
CA ALA A 415 2.18 -7.66 -31.70
C ALA A 415 1.09 -6.88 -30.93
N ALA A 416 -0.08 -6.68 -31.52
CA ALA A 416 -1.21 -6.00 -30.88
C ALA A 416 -1.81 -6.77 -29.69
N GLN A 417 -1.57 -8.08 -29.56
CA GLN A 417 -2.08 -8.87 -28.42
C GLN A 417 -1.51 -8.41 -27.10
N PHE A 418 -0.20 -8.14 -27.03
CA PHE A 418 0.45 -7.62 -25.83
C PHE A 418 -0.10 -6.25 -25.44
N GLN A 419 -0.23 -5.35 -26.42
CA GLN A 419 -0.79 -4.01 -26.20
C GLN A 419 -2.24 -4.06 -25.69
N THR A 420 -3.07 -4.92 -26.30
CA THR A 420 -4.47 -5.12 -25.87
C THR A 420 -4.53 -5.63 -24.43
N TYR A 421 -3.67 -6.59 -24.09
CA TYR A 421 -3.59 -7.11 -22.72
C TYR A 421 -3.15 -6.03 -21.74
N PHE A 422 -2.14 -5.23 -22.09
CA PHE A 422 -1.65 -4.12 -21.28
C PHE A 422 -2.76 -3.09 -21.00
N LYS A 423 -3.48 -2.64 -22.04
CA LYS A 423 -4.61 -1.72 -21.90
C LYS A 423 -5.70 -2.30 -21.00
N LYS A 424 -6.07 -3.56 -21.22
CA LYS A 424 -7.13 -4.24 -20.43
C LYS A 424 -6.81 -4.28 -18.95
N HIS A 425 -5.55 -4.43 -18.58
CA HIS A 425 -5.11 -4.61 -17.19
C HIS A 425 -4.48 -3.35 -16.57
N GLY A 426 -4.64 -2.18 -17.19
CA GLY A 426 -4.11 -0.90 -16.68
C GLY A 426 -4.56 -0.57 -15.25
N ARG A 427 -5.82 -0.86 -14.90
CA ARG A 427 -6.34 -0.69 -13.53
C ARG A 427 -5.67 -1.62 -12.53
N TYR A 428 -5.36 -2.85 -12.95
CA TYR A 428 -4.68 -3.81 -12.12
C TYR A 428 -3.23 -3.38 -11.84
N THR A 429 -2.49 -2.96 -12.86
CA THR A 429 -1.11 -2.47 -12.73
C THR A 429 -1.02 -1.14 -11.98
N ALA A 430 -2.05 -0.31 -12.03
CA ALA A 430 -2.18 0.88 -11.18
C ALA A 430 -2.46 0.54 -9.69
N GLY A 431 -2.71 -0.75 -9.36
CA GLY A 431 -2.99 -1.24 -8.02
C GLY A 431 -4.39 -0.92 -7.49
N VAL A 432 -5.29 -0.41 -8.35
CA VAL A 432 -6.60 0.10 -7.92
C VAL A 432 -7.77 -0.85 -8.19
N GLU A 433 -7.51 -2.01 -8.80
CA GLU A 433 -8.53 -3.02 -9.10
C GLU A 433 -8.67 -4.08 -7.98
N THR A 434 -7.84 -4.01 -6.95
CA THR A 434 -7.96 -4.92 -5.80
C THR A 434 -9.34 -4.80 -5.17
N ARG A 435 -10.07 -5.93 -5.12
CA ARG A 435 -11.38 -6.04 -4.47
C ARG A 435 -11.37 -7.18 -3.47
N TYR A 436 -11.68 -6.89 -2.22
CA TYR A 436 -11.88 -7.89 -1.18
C TYR A 436 -13.29 -8.47 -1.25
N LYS A 437 -13.40 -9.78 -0.99
CA LYS A 437 -14.68 -10.49 -0.93
C LYS A 437 -15.44 -10.15 0.35
N PRO A 438 -16.77 -10.33 0.38
CA PRO A 438 -17.54 -10.19 1.62
C PRO A 438 -16.96 -11.03 2.76
N SER A 439 -16.84 -10.42 3.93
CA SER A 439 -16.23 -10.97 5.15
C SER A 439 -16.73 -10.18 6.36
N ILE A 440 -16.16 -10.41 7.54
CA ILE A 440 -16.44 -9.54 8.70
C ILE A 440 -16.02 -8.08 8.48
N LEU A 441 -15.05 -7.83 7.56
CA LEU A 441 -14.54 -6.49 7.24
C LEU A 441 -15.14 -5.86 5.99
N THR A 442 -15.74 -6.65 5.15
CA THR A 442 -16.28 -6.21 3.86
C THR A 442 -17.72 -6.69 3.77
N GLY A 443 -18.64 -5.76 3.79
CA GLY A 443 -20.06 -6.05 3.74
C GLY A 443 -20.53 -6.63 2.39
N PRO A 444 -21.77 -7.06 2.30
CA PRO A 444 -22.33 -7.68 1.11
C PRO A 444 -22.62 -6.68 -0.04
N GLY A 445 -22.57 -5.37 0.22
CA GLY A 445 -22.87 -4.33 -0.75
C GLY A 445 -24.37 -4.21 -1.07
N THR A 446 -25.24 -4.49 -0.12
CA THR A 446 -26.71 -4.45 -0.29
C THR A 446 -27.21 -3.09 -0.78
N HIS A 447 -26.59 -2.01 -0.30
CA HIS A 447 -26.97 -0.64 -0.65
C HIS A 447 -26.03 0.02 -1.67
N GLN A 448 -25.29 -0.79 -2.44
CA GLN A 448 -24.32 -0.29 -3.43
C GLN A 448 -24.89 0.72 -4.43
N ALA A 449 -26.18 0.66 -4.70
CA ALA A 449 -26.87 1.59 -5.62
C ALA A 449 -26.81 3.05 -5.16
N LEU A 450 -26.68 3.31 -3.84
CA LEU A 450 -26.58 4.65 -3.27
C LEU A 450 -25.25 5.35 -3.60
N ALA A 451 -24.18 4.57 -3.85
CA ALA A 451 -22.84 5.10 -4.13
C ALA A 451 -22.09 4.16 -5.09
N LYS A 452 -22.45 4.18 -6.37
CA LYS A 452 -21.98 3.21 -7.38
C LYS A 452 -20.46 3.26 -7.60
N GLY A 453 -19.82 4.43 -7.47
CA GLY A 453 -18.39 4.62 -7.64
C GLY A 453 -17.56 4.25 -6.40
N TYR A 454 -18.20 4.01 -5.24
CA TYR A 454 -17.57 3.51 -4.03
C TYR A 454 -17.89 2.04 -3.82
N GLN A 455 -17.34 1.19 -4.67
CA GLN A 455 -17.65 -0.25 -4.64
C GLN A 455 -17.11 -0.90 -3.37
N THR A 456 -17.98 -1.62 -2.65
CA THR A 456 -17.62 -2.38 -1.46
C THR A 456 -16.51 -3.38 -1.75
N GLY A 457 -15.48 -3.37 -0.93
CA GLY A 457 -14.27 -4.17 -1.06
C GLY A 457 -13.16 -3.54 -1.92
N MET A 458 -13.43 -2.43 -2.63
CA MET A 458 -12.43 -1.69 -3.38
C MET A 458 -11.88 -0.49 -2.59
N ARG A 459 -10.75 0.05 -3.01
CA ARG A 459 -10.19 1.25 -2.40
C ARG A 459 -11.15 2.44 -2.50
N PHE A 460 -11.12 3.35 -1.54
CA PHE A 460 -11.82 4.61 -1.62
C PHE A 460 -11.29 5.44 -2.79
N HIS A 461 -12.14 5.74 -3.75
CA HIS A 461 -11.76 6.48 -4.96
C HIS A 461 -11.97 7.98 -4.73
N SER A 462 -10.89 8.71 -4.50
CA SER A 462 -10.91 10.16 -4.23
C SER A 462 -11.54 10.97 -5.36
N ALA A 463 -12.04 12.15 -5.02
CA ALA A 463 -12.52 13.14 -5.97
C ALA A 463 -12.30 14.56 -5.40
N PRO A 464 -12.26 15.62 -6.28
CA PRO A 464 -12.12 17.00 -5.85
C PRO A 464 -13.31 17.49 -5.00
N VAL A 465 -12.99 18.22 -3.94
CA VAL A 465 -13.94 18.86 -3.03
C VAL A 465 -13.39 20.21 -2.55
N ILE A 466 -14.26 21.06 -2.03
CA ILE A 466 -13.90 22.28 -1.30
C ILE A 466 -14.14 22.04 0.18
N ARG A 467 -13.13 22.22 1.02
CA ARG A 467 -13.28 22.17 2.48
C ARG A 467 -14.03 23.42 2.95
N LEU A 468 -15.14 23.22 3.69
CA LEU A 468 -16.06 24.30 4.04
C LEU A 468 -15.41 25.36 4.96
N GLY A 469 -14.58 24.92 5.92
CA GLY A 469 -14.05 25.78 6.97
C GLY A 469 -13.09 26.88 6.48
N ASP A 470 -12.41 26.68 5.35
CA ASP A 470 -11.41 27.61 4.81
C ASP A 470 -11.45 27.75 3.28
N ALA A 471 -12.46 27.21 2.64
CA ALA A 471 -12.64 27.18 1.17
C ALA A 471 -11.46 26.55 0.40
N LYS A 472 -10.70 25.62 1.05
CA LYS A 472 -9.54 24.97 0.44
C LYS A 472 -9.96 23.91 -0.57
N PRO A 473 -9.56 24.02 -1.87
CA PRO A 473 -9.70 22.94 -2.84
C PRO A 473 -8.76 21.78 -2.46
N MET A 474 -9.27 20.55 -2.47
CA MET A 474 -8.48 19.37 -2.19
C MET A 474 -9.16 18.11 -2.71
N HIS A 475 -8.44 17.01 -2.77
CA HIS A 475 -9.02 15.68 -2.96
C HIS A 475 -9.52 15.10 -1.64
N LEU A 476 -10.75 14.57 -1.63
CA LEU A 476 -11.36 14.02 -0.40
C LEU A 476 -10.54 12.86 0.18
N GLY A 477 -9.87 12.05 -0.66
CA GLY A 477 -8.99 10.96 -0.22
C GLY A 477 -7.83 11.40 0.69
N HIS A 478 -7.42 12.68 0.64
CA HIS A 478 -6.32 13.20 1.48
C HIS A 478 -6.66 13.26 2.98
N VAL A 479 -7.93 13.07 3.37
CA VAL A 479 -8.31 12.91 4.79
C VAL A 479 -8.01 11.50 5.34
N MET A 480 -7.68 10.54 4.47
CA MET A 480 -7.45 9.14 4.81
C MET A 480 -6.04 8.90 5.36
N LYS A 481 -5.74 9.37 6.56
CA LYS A 481 -4.42 9.17 7.19
C LYS A 481 -4.26 7.75 7.75
N ALA A 482 -3.03 7.24 7.80
CA ALA A 482 -2.68 5.92 8.35
C ALA A 482 -2.61 5.95 9.89
N ASP A 483 -3.70 6.34 10.54
CA ASP A 483 -3.84 6.58 11.98
C ASP A 483 -4.74 5.56 12.70
N GLY A 484 -5.14 4.49 12.01
CA GLY A 484 -5.97 3.41 12.56
C GLY A 484 -7.45 3.73 12.69
N ARG A 485 -7.90 4.91 12.24
CA ARG A 485 -9.31 5.33 12.35
C ARG A 485 -10.15 4.80 11.20
N TRP A 486 -11.39 4.44 11.53
CA TRP A 486 -12.43 4.23 10.53
C TRP A 486 -12.95 5.57 10.02
N ARG A 487 -13.02 5.74 8.69
CA ARG A 487 -13.62 6.94 8.10
C ARG A 487 -15.07 6.69 7.76
N LEU A 488 -15.94 7.55 8.26
CA LEU A 488 -17.36 7.57 7.95
C LEU A 488 -17.62 8.77 7.04
N ILE A 489 -17.77 8.52 5.73
CA ILE A 489 -17.97 9.59 4.74
C ILE A 489 -19.45 9.68 4.43
N ALA A 490 -20.10 10.71 4.94
CA ALA A 490 -21.52 10.97 4.76
C ALA A 490 -21.75 11.94 3.60
N PHE A 491 -22.35 11.47 2.53
CA PHE A 491 -22.82 12.29 1.42
C PHE A 491 -24.26 12.70 1.69
N ALA A 492 -24.48 14.00 1.91
CA ALA A 492 -25.80 14.53 2.27
C ALA A 492 -26.83 14.35 1.15
N ALA A 493 -28.07 14.11 1.50
CA ALA A 493 -29.19 14.15 0.58
C ALA A 493 -29.42 15.58 0.05
N GLN A 494 -30.08 15.72 -1.09
CA GLN A 494 -30.36 17.00 -1.70
C GLN A 494 -31.16 17.91 -0.76
N GLY A 495 -30.64 19.10 -0.47
CA GLY A 495 -31.25 20.08 0.41
C GLY A 495 -30.93 19.90 1.91
N ASP A 496 -30.27 18.81 2.31
CA ASP A 496 -29.76 18.68 3.69
C ASP A 496 -28.53 19.59 3.85
N MET A 497 -28.64 20.54 4.77
CA MET A 497 -27.60 21.51 5.13
C MET A 497 -26.99 21.23 6.50
N GLY A 498 -27.19 20.03 7.04
CA GLY A 498 -26.73 19.66 8.38
C GLY A 498 -27.52 20.28 9.54
N ARG A 499 -28.64 20.96 9.27
CA ARG A 499 -29.48 21.58 10.29
C ARG A 499 -30.23 20.52 11.11
N SER A 500 -30.62 20.90 12.34
CA SER A 500 -31.44 20.06 13.23
C SER A 500 -32.66 19.49 12.50
N GLY A 501 -32.88 18.18 12.62
CA GLY A 501 -33.92 17.43 11.94
C GLY A 501 -33.56 16.93 10.54
N GLY A 502 -32.40 17.31 9.96
CA GLY A 502 -31.84 16.74 8.73
C GLY A 502 -31.21 15.38 8.99
N GLU A 503 -30.98 14.60 7.91
CA GLU A 503 -30.42 13.24 8.00
C GLU A 503 -28.97 13.26 8.52
N ILE A 504 -28.15 14.23 8.10
CA ILE A 504 -26.79 14.41 8.63
C ILE A 504 -26.80 14.73 10.12
N ALA A 505 -27.75 15.57 10.60
CA ALA A 505 -27.86 15.86 12.03
C ALA A 505 -28.30 14.63 12.82
N ASN A 506 -29.24 13.83 12.30
CA ASN A 506 -29.68 12.58 12.93
C ASN A 506 -28.56 11.55 12.99
N LEU A 507 -27.78 11.41 11.91
CA LEU A 507 -26.58 10.56 11.86
C LEU A 507 -25.56 10.99 12.93
N CYS A 508 -25.28 12.29 13.04
CA CYS A 508 -24.38 12.83 14.06
C CYS A 508 -24.87 12.53 15.49
N GLY A 509 -26.17 12.65 15.74
CA GLY A 509 -26.79 12.29 17.02
C GLY A 509 -26.58 10.81 17.35
N PHE A 510 -26.93 9.91 16.42
CA PHE A 510 -26.70 8.47 16.60
C PHE A 510 -25.24 8.12 16.84
N LEU A 511 -24.32 8.70 16.06
CA LEU A 511 -22.88 8.44 16.23
C LEU A 511 -22.39 8.89 17.61
N SER A 512 -22.80 10.08 18.07
CA SER A 512 -22.39 10.62 19.37
C SER A 512 -22.95 9.82 20.55
N ASP A 513 -24.24 9.49 20.49
CA ASP A 513 -24.97 8.93 21.64
C ASP A 513 -24.85 7.40 21.72
N ASP A 514 -24.50 6.73 20.62
CA ASP A 514 -24.47 5.27 20.51
C ASP A 514 -23.06 4.74 20.21
N LEU A 515 -22.56 4.90 18.96
CA LEU A 515 -21.30 4.27 18.56
C LEU A 515 -20.08 4.88 19.25
N ILE A 516 -19.92 6.20 19.23
CA ILE A 516 -18.75 6.84 19.84
C ILE A 516 -18.78 6.63 21.35
N ALA A 517 -19.96 6.73 21.97
CA ALA A 517 -20.12 6.52 23.40
C ALA A 517 -19.72 5.10 23.84
N ASP A 518 -20.01 4.08 23.01
CA ASP A 518 -19.74 2.67 23.33
C ASP A 518 -18.31 2.23 23.01
N PHE A 519 -17.69 2.78 21.97
CA PHE A 519 -16.39 2.31 21.46
C PHE A 519 -15.22 3.26 21.75
N THR A 520 -15.48 4.48 22.23
CA THR A 520 -14.42 5.44 22.58
C THR A 520 -14.27 5.52 24.09
N PRO A 521 -13.04 5.47 24.64
CA PRO A 521 -12.81 5.64 26.08
C PRO A 521 -13.35 6.97 26.59
N LYS A 522 -13.93 6.97 27.81
CA LYS A 522 -14.39 8.20 28.44
C LYS A 522 -13.25 9.21 28.58
N GLY A 523 -13.46 10.43 28.07
CA GLY A 523 -12.45 11.49 28.08
C GLY A 523 -11.38 11.35 26.97
N GLY A 524 -11.46 10.34 26.11
CA GLY A 524 -10.64 10.21 24.91
C GLY A 524 -11.02 11.21 23.81
N ASP A 525 -10.18 11.33 22.79
CA ASP A 525 -10.50 12.11 21.58
C ASP A 525 -11.73 11.50 20.90
N ILE A 526 -12.74 12.32 20.64
CA ILE A 526 -14.00 11.90 20.00
C ILE A 526 -13.80 11.20 18.66
N ASP A 527 -12.72 11.53 17.95
CA ASP A 527 -12.35 10.92 16.69
C ASP A 527 -11.30 9.80 16.83
N SER A 528 -11.02 9.30 18.03
CA SER A 528 -9.94 8.30 18.23
C SER A 528 -10.14 6.99 17.49
N LEU A 529 -11.38 6.63 17.19
CA LEU A 529 -11.74 5.40 16.46
C LEU A 529 -12.55 5.69 15.20
N PHE A 530 -13.53 6.60 15.27
CA PHE A 530 -14.39 6.99 14.14
C PHE A 530 -14.14 8.45 13.76
N ASP A 531 -13.84 8.70 12.49
CA ASP A 531 -13.67 10.03 11.94
C ASP A 531 -14.77 10.30 10.91
N LEU A 532 -15.82 11.01 11.33
CA LEU A 532 -16.92 11.43 10.47
C LEU A 532 -16.50 12.60 9.58
N ARG A 533 -16.78 12.51 8.28
CA ARG A 533 -16.65 13.59 7.30
C ARG A 533 -17.96 13.70 6.53
N ALA A 534 -18.46 14.91 6.32
CA ALA A 534 -19.70 15.14 5.58
C ALA A 534 -19.42 15.93 4.30
N VAL A 535 -20.05 15.52 3.20
CA VAL A 535 -20.02 16.22 1.90
C VAL A 535 -21.43 16.67 1.57
N PHE A 536 -21.65 17.98 1.46
CA PHE A 536 -22.93 18.61 1.15
C PHE A 536 -23.05 18.89 -0.35
N GLN A 537 -24.27 18.99 -0.87
CA GLN A 537 -24.48 19.19 -2.33
C GLN A 537 -24.51 20.65 -2.79
N MET A 538 -24.30 21.59 -1.87
CA MET A 538 -24.34 23.02 -2.16
C MET A 538 -22.96 23.60 -2.44
N ALA A 539 -22.89 24.74 -3.11
CA ALA A 539 -21.66 25.50 -3.15
C ALA A 539 -21.24 25.92 -1.73
N HIS A 540 -19.94 25.87 -1.46
CA HIS A 540 -19.42 26.18 -0.12
C HIS A 540 -19.82 27.60 0.36
N ALA A 541 -19.95 28.55 -0.56
CA ALA A 541 -20.36 29.91 -0.24
C ALA A 541 -21.82 30.04 0.26
N ASP A 542 -22.66 29.04 -0.04
CA ASP A 542 -24.07 29.03 0.34
C ASP A 542 -24.33 28.23 1.62
N MET A 543 -23.27 27.66 2.22
CA MET A 543 -23.34 26.88 3.46
C MET A 543 -22.98 27.74 4.68
N ALA A 544 -23.80 27.64 5.72
CA ALA A 544 -23.54 28.28 7.01
C ALA A 544 -22.84 27.29 7.95
N LEU A 545 -21.57 27.53 8.24
CA LEU A 545 -20.74 26.67 9.09
C LEU A 545 -21.34 26.48 10.50
N GLU A 546 -21.93 27.55 11.06
CA GLU A 546 -22.56 27.57 12.38
C GLU A 546 -23.85 26.74 12.47
N SER A 547 -24.41 26.30 11.33
CA SER A 547 -25.59 25.43 11.30
C SER A 547 -25.25 23.95 11.43
N LEU A 548 -23.96 23.59 11.37
CA LEU A 548 -23.51 22.20 11.39
C LEU A 548 -23.64 21.57 12.78
N PRO A 549 -23.93 20.25 12.84
CA PRO A 549 -23.91 19.51 14.11
C PRO A 549 -22.55 19.56 14.80
N ALA A 550 -22.55 19.50 16.13
CA ALA A 550 -21.33 19.57 16.96
C ALA A 550 -20.29 18.48 16.60
N LEU A 551 -20.71 17.32 16.11
CA LEU A 551 -19.80 16.25 15.69
C LEU A 551 -19.01 16.60 14.42
N LEU A 552 -19.49 17.53 13.59
CA LEU A 552 -18.76 18.08 12.44
C LEU A 552 -17.93 19.33 12.81
N LEU A 553 -18.05 19.82 14.03
CA LEU A 553 -17.27 20.94 14.60
C LEU A 553 -16.77 20.53 16.02
N PRO A 554 -16.11 19.35 16.15
CA PRO A 554 -15.79 18.83 17.48
C PRO A 554 -14.73 19.68 18.18
N ARG A 555 -14.84 19.74 19.51
CA ARG A 555 -13.84 20.38 20.36
C ARG A 555 -12.72 19.40 20.71
N LYS A 556 -11.47 19.80 20.49
CA LYS A 556 -10.30 18.95 20.62
C LYS A 556 -9.21 19.54 21.49
N GLY A 557 -8.40 18.66 22.08
CA GLY A 557 -7.28 19.02 22.92
C GLY A 557 -7.65 19.75 24.21
N LYS A 558 -6.65 20.13 25.01
CA LYS A 558 -6.85 20.73 26.34
C LYS A 558 -7.56 22.08 26.33
N TYR A 559 -7.53 22.78 25.18
CA TYR A 559 -8.19 24.08 25.04
C TYR A 559 -9.60 23.99 24.45
N GLY A 560 -10.04 22.81 24.03
CA GLY A 560 -11.31 22.65 23.32
C GLY A 560 -11.36 23.40 22.00
N LEU A 561 -10.26 23.41 21.24
CA LEU A 561 -10.19 24.03 19.92
C LEU A 561 -11.17 23.35 18.97
N ILE A 562 -11.85 24.12 18.14
CA ILE A 562 -12.82 23.59 17.19
C ILE A 562 -12.07 23.07 15.94
N ASP A 563 -12.35 21.83 15.54
CA ASP A 563 -11.92 21.27 14.27
C ASP A 563 -12.89 21.68 13.18
N TYR A 564 -12.44 22.52 12.24
CA TYR A 564 -13.23 23.02 11.10
C TYR A 564 -13.03 22.20 9.80
N GLU A 565 -12.36 21.05 9.87
CA GLU A 565 -11.93 20.32 8.67
C GLU A 565 -12.81 19.12 8.31
N LYS A 566 -14.03 18.99 8.90
CA LYS A 566 -14.88 17.81 8.74
C LYS A 566 -16.01 17.94 7.71
N ALA A 567 -16.25 19.15 7.20
CA ALA A 567 -17.32 19.42 6.25
C ALA A 567 -16.75 19.87 4.90
N PHE A 568 -17.33 19.36 3.84
CA PHE A 568 -16.91 19.60 2.46
C PHE A 568 -18.10 19.91 1.57
N CYS A 569 -17.82 20.59 0.46
CA CYS A 569 -18.75 20.85 -0.64
C CYS A 569 -18.12 20.43 -1.97
N PRO A 570 -18.91 20.27 -3.05
CA PRO A 570 -18.38 19.96 -4.36
C PRO A 570 -17.44 21.04 -4.88
N ASP A 571 -16.39 20.66 -5.61
CA ASP A 571 -15.65 21.58 -6.46
C ASP A 571 -16.39 21.73 -7.80
N LEU A 572 -17.17 22.79 -7.94
CA LEU A 572 -17.99 23.06 -9.11
C LEU A 572 -17.19 23.70 -10.28
N ALA A 573 -15.91 24.01 -10.07
CA ALA A 573 -15.06 24.65 -11.09
C ALA A 573 -14.43 23.65 -12.06
N GLN A 574 -14.36 22.35 -11.71
CA GLN A 574 -13.56 21.35 -12.42
C GLN A 574 -14.40 20.25 -13.12
N GLY A 575 -15.60 20.55 -13.60
CA GLY A 575 -16.43 19.59 -14.34
C GLY A 575 -17.46 18.90 -13.47
N PRO A 576 -17.79 17.60 -13.71
CA PRO A 576 -18.73 16.87 -12.88
C PRO A 576 -18.27 16.86 -11.41
N ASP A 577 -19.21 17.09 -10.49
CA ASP A 577 -18.90 17.10 -9.07
C ASP A 577 -18.73 15.69 -8.49
N ILE A 578 -18.30 15.58 -7.23
CA ILE A 578 -18.05 14.30 -6.56
C ILE A 578 -19.28 13.37 -6.55
N PHE A 579 -20.51 13.92 -6.50
CA PHE A 579 -21.73 13.11 -6.53
C PHE A 579 -21.89 12.42 -7.88
N ASP A 580 -21.66 13.14 -8.97
CA ASP A 580 -21.73 12.58 -10.33
C ASP A 580 -20.54 11.66 -10.60
N HIS A 581 -19.31 12.09 -10.27
CA HIS A 581 -18.10 11.27 -10.43
C HIS A 581 -18.18 9.92 -9.71
N ARG A 582 -18.79 9.90 -8.54
CA ARG A 582 -18.88 8.70 -7.70
C ARG A 582 -20.27 8.07 -7.69
N GLY A 583 -21.16 8.57 -8.54
CA GLY A 583 -22.51 8.02 -8.73
C GLY A 583 -23.28 7.92 -7.41
N ILE A 584 -23.22 8.99 -6.60
CA ILE A 584 -23.96 9.10 -5.34
C ILE A 584 -25.42 9.44 -5.66
N ASP A 585 -26.37 8.74 -5.01
CA ASP A 585 -27.77 9.09 -5.10
C ASP A 585 -28.01 10.46 -4.45
N ARG A 586 -28.36 11.43 -5.28
CA ARG A 586 -28.52 12.81 -4.81
C ARG A 586 -29.73 13.00 -3.90
N ASN A 587 -30.79 12.19 -4.06
CA ASN A 587 -32.01 12.33 -3.28
C ASN A 587 -31.92 11.68 -1.90
N GLN A 588 -31.22 10.53 -1.83
CA GLN A 588 -31.10 9.76 -0.58
C GLN A 588 -29.79 10.01 0.15
N GLY A 589 -28.76 10.50 -0.57
CA GLY A 589 -27.42 10.53 -0.02
C GLY A 589 -26.86 9.11 0.21
N ALA A 590 -25.73 9.03 0.91
CA ALA A 590 -25.11 7.76 1.25
C ALA A 590 -24.12 7.91 2.41
N LEU A 591 -23.99 6.88 3.23
CA LEU A 591 -22.87 6.72 4.15
C LEU A 591 -21.90 5.68 3.59
N VAL A 592 -20.65 6.08 3.36
CA VAL A 592 -19.56 5.19 2.94
C VAL A 592 -18.64 4.94 4.12
N ILE A 593 -18.60 3.70 4.59
CA ILE A 593 -17.71 3.25 5.67
C ILE A 593 -16.40 2.82 5.02
N VAL A 594 -15.29 3.45 5.45
CA VAL A 594 -13.96 3.17 4.92
C VAL A 594 -13.06 2.65 6.04
N ARG A 595 -12.39 1.54 5.77
CA ARG A 595 -11.43 0.89 6.67
C ARG A 595 -10.17 1.75 6.83
N PRO A 596 -9.39 1.52 7.91
CA PRO A 596 -8.12 2.23 8.12
C PRO A 596 -7.08 2.03 6.99
N ASP A 597 -7.17 0.95 6.23
CA ASP A 597 -6.35 0.70 5.02
C ASP A 597 -6.95 1.27 3.73
N GLN A 598 -7.93 2.20 3.85
CA GLN A 598 -8.57 2.94 2.76
C GLN A 598 -9.45 2.10 1.83
N TYR A 599 -9.90 0.92 2.25
CA TYR A 599 -10.87 0.13 1.48
C TYR A 599 -12.29 0.41 1.95
N VAL A 600 -13.23 0.50 1.00
CA VAL A 600 -14.66 0.64 1.29
C VAL A 600 -15.15 -0.64 1.94
N ALA A 601 -15.58 -0.52 3.18
CA ALA A 601 -16.09 -1.62 3.97
C ALA A 601 -17.56 -1.90 3.65
N GLU A 602 -18.38 -0.84 3.60
CA GLU A 602 -19.81 -0.93 3.37
C GLU A 602 -20.36 0.41 2.86
N VAL A 603 -21.46 0.36 2.13
CA VAL A 603 -22.29 1.51 1.75
C VAL A 603 -23.65 1.33 2.41
N LEU A 604 -24.09 2.33 3.16
CA LEU A 604 -25.36 2.33 3.90
C LEU A 604 -26.20 3.57 3.56
N PRO A 605 -27.53 3.54 3.76
CA PRO A 605 -28.32 4.76 3.82
C PRO A 605 -27.93 5.59 5.06
N LEU A 606 -28.19 6.91 5.05
CA LEU A 606 -27.82 7.80 6.14
C LEU A 606 -28.51 7.45 7.48
N ASP A 607 -29.68 6.82 7.43
CA ASP A 607 -30.45 6.29 8.56
C ASP A 607 -30.19 4.80 8.86
N GLY A 608 -29.18 4.20 8.22
CA GLY A 608 -28.81 2.78 8.37
C GLY A 608 -28.18 2.43 9.73
N PHE A 609 -28.72 2.97 10.85
CA PHE A 609 -28.13 2.89 12.18
C PHE A 609 -27.98 1.46 12.70
N ALA A 610 -29.02 0.63 12.52
CA ALA A 610 -29.01 -0.76 12.95
C ALA A 610 -27.97 -1.62 12.22
N GLN A 611 -27.82 -1.41 10.90
CA GLN A 611 -26.83 -2.09 10.09
C GLN A 611 -25.40 -1.66 10.50
N MET A 612 -25.18 -0.35 10.69
CA MET A 612 -23.91 0.20 11.15
C MET A 612 -23.52 -0.36 12.51
N ARG A 613 -24.47 -0.40 13.44
CA ARG A 613 -24.28 -0.98 14.77
C ARG A 613 -23.87 -2.45 14.69
N THR A 614 -24.63 -3.26 13.94
CA THR A 614 -24.35 -4.69 13.74
C THR A 614 -22.98 -4.92 13.13
N TYR A 615 -22.60 -4.10 12.13
CA TYR A 615 -21.31 -4.17 11.49
C TYR A 615 -20.17 -3.97 12.48
N PHE A 616 -20.17 -2.89 13.24
CA PHE A 616 -19.09 -2.59 14.19
C PHE A 616 -19.08 -3.50 15.41
N ASP A 617 -20.23 -3.95 15.93
CA ASP A 617 -20.30 -4.96 16.99
C ASP A 617 -19.67 -6.30 16.59
N GLY A 618 -19.64 -6.62 15.29
CA GLY A 618 -18.98 -7.81 14.78
C GLY A 618 -17.45 -7.73 14.80
N ILE A 619 -16.88 -6.54 14.81
CA ILE A 619 -15.43 -6.30 14.65
C ILE A 619 -14.80 -5.74 15.92
N LEU A 620 -15.43 -4.72 16.50
CA LEU A 620 -14.86 -3.89 17.56
C LEU A 620 -15.22 -4.42 18.95
N CYS A 621 -14.42 -4.03 19.92
CA CYS A 621 -14.67 -4.28 21.35
C CYS A 621 -15.33 -3.06 21.96
N ARG A 622 -16.51 -3.22 22.56
CA ARG A 622 -17.14 -2.17 23.38
C ARG A 622 -16.32 -1.95 24.64
N PHE A 623 -16.23 -0.70 25.07
CA PHE A 623 -15.51 -0.29 26.28
C PHE A 623 -14.06 -0.78 26.30
N TYR A 624 -13.24 -0.06 25.60
CA TYR A 624 -11.80 -0.23 25.63
C TYR A 624 -11.25 -0.01 27.05
N ASP A 625 -10.99 -1.11 27.77
CA ASP A 625 -10.22 -1.13 29.01
C ASP A 625 -8.96 -1.95 28.78
N PRO A 626 -7.78 -1.31 28.66
CA PRO A 626 -6.52 -2.00 28.41
C PRO A 626 -6.20 -3.10 29.43
N SER A 627 -6.70 -2.97 30.67
CA SER A 627 -6.47 -3.94 31.74
C SER A 627 -7.25 -5.26 31.59
N LYS A 628 -8.27 -5.30 30.72
CA LYS A 628 -9.15 -6.47 30.52
C LYS A 628 -8.81 -7.33 29.32
N ILE A 629 -7.92 -6.89 28.44
CA ILE A 629 -7.57 -7.60 27.20
C ILE A 629 -7.01 -9.00 27.47
N PHE A 630 -6.28 -9.17 28.56
CA PHE A 630 -5.63 -10.45 28.90
C PHE A 630 -6.52 -11.43 29.69
N GLN A 631 -7.74 -11.01 30.13
CA GLN A 631 -8.65 -11.88 30.86
C GLN A 631 -9.62 -12.67 29.99
N VAL A 632 -9.83 -12.28 28.74
CA VAL A 632 -10.83 -12.90 27.83
C VAL A 632 -10.28 -14.13 27.07
N VAL A 633 -8.99 -14.43 27.20
CA VAL A 633 -8.35 -15.58 26.54
C VAL A 633 -7.92 -16.63 27.58
N ARG A 634 -8.80 -16.99 28.52
CA ARG A 634 -8.71 -18.27 29.21
C ARG A 634 -9.88 -19.14 28.77
N PRO A 635 -9.60 -20.39 28.33
CA PRO A 635 -10.60 -21.32 27.81
C PRO A 635 -11.66 -21.66 28.84
#